data_79ffb382932d4357d7292b26b7c808f6
#
_entry.id   79ffb382932d4357d7292b26b7c808f6
#
_cell.length_a   1.000
_cell.length_b   1.000
_cell.length_c   1.000
_cell.angle_alpha   90.00
_cell.angle_beta   90.00
_cell.angle_gamma   90.00
#
_symmetry.space_group_name_H-M   'P 1'
#
loop_
_entity.id
_entity.type
_entity.pdbx_description
1 polymer ?
#
loop_
_entity_poly.entity_id
_entity_poly.type
_entity_poly.pdbx_seq_one_letter_code
_entity_poly.pdbx_strand_id
1 'polypeptide(L)'
;LIQLESFLRDPSLRFLVDLSPQFPIVEQLLDRLGISAHRRIDYRSIKSAYDAIAAQRLVLSCHTPPLHPYLFQRAQYLLRLPHVMEPQKYRPNTIIYLSRRKGSLSGGRRVINEGELEKHLRRFAGNNGYEYVTFFHTDYKKLDDLLELFSRAVAIVGPHGGAFTNMMFAPKGTLVVEFIPNGAIFTGPTFKEHLAPYQQAMVMGHKYYAVMSQFSRRDDITVNIREVLEIMSKIHA
;
A
#
# COMPACT_ATOMS: atom_id res chain seq x y z
N LEU A 1 3.20 -5.80 14.33
CA LEU A 1 4.43 -6.61 14.42
C LEU A 1 5.69 -5.78 14.69
N ILE A 2 5.92 -4.66 13.99
CA ILE A 2 7.15 -3.86 14.16
C ILE A 2 7.32 -3.36 15.60
N GLN A 3 6.26 -2.97 16.29
CA GLN A 3 6.32 -2.60 17.71
C GLN A 3 6.72 -3.75 18.63
N LEU A 4 6.55 -4.98 18.17
CA LEU A 4 6.91 -6.20 18.89
C LEU A 4 8.21 -6.80 18.37
N GLU A 5 9.05 -6.00 17.68
CA GLU A 5 10.29 -6.49 17.05
C GLU A 5 11.21 -7.25 18.00
N SER A 6 11.37 -6.77 19.24
CA SER A 6 12.19 -7.45 20.25
C SER A 6 11.73 -8.87 20.56
N PHE A 7 10.45 -9.17 20.31
CA PHE A 7 9.85 -10.50 20.50
C PHE A 7 9.88 -11.38 19.25
N LEU A 8 10.20 -10.82 18.08
CA LEU A 8 10.24 -11.61 16.84
C LEU A 8 11.26 -12.77 16.92
N ARG A 9 12.35 -12.55 17.64
CA ARG A 9 13.43 -13.53 17.81
C ARG A 9 13.23 -14.50 18.98
N ASP A 10 12.26 -14.26 19.87
CA ASP A 10 11.97 -15.16 20.99
C ASP A 10 11.29 -16.44 20.47
N PRO A 11 11.97 -17.61 20.50
CA PRO A 11 11.44 -18.84 19.92
C PRO A 11 10.24 -19.41 20.74
N SER A 12 10.08 -18.99 21.99
CA SER A 12 9.00 -19.44 22.86
C SER A 12 7.65 -18.77 22.52
N LEU A 13 7.67 -17.66 21.78
CA LEU A 13 6.47 -16.92 21.46
C LEU A 13 5.85 -17.38 20.14
N ARG A 14 4.54 -17.53 20.16
CA ARG A 14 3.71 -17.78 18.99
C ARG A 14 2.92 -16.52 18.61
N PHE A 15 2.64 -16.36 17.35
CA PHE A 15 1.96 -15.19 16.80
C PHE A 15 0.55 -15.55 16.36
N LEU A 16 -0.44 -14.87 16.93
CA LEU A 16 -1.82 -14.96 16.45
C LEU A 16 -1.96 -14.04 15.24
N VAL A 17 -2.28 -14.60 14.08
CA VAL A 17 -2.27 -13.92 12.79
C VAL A 17 -3.46 -14.33 11.93
N ASP A 18 -3.84 -13.47 10.98
CA ASP A 18 -4.79 -13.80 9.93
C ASP A 18 -4.04 -14.36 8.71
N LEU A 19 -4.23 -15.64 8.45
CA LEU A 19 -3.65 -16.35 7.29
C LEU A 19 -4.70 -16.54 6.17
N SER A 20 -5.49 -15.52 5.89
CA SER A 20 -6.49 -15.58 4.82
C SER A 20 -5.88 -16.01 3.49
N PRO A 21 -6.42 -17.05 2.80
CA PRO A 21 -5.99 -17.45 1.47
C PRO A 21 -6.11 -16.34 0.43
N GLN A 22 -6.92 -15.31 0.72
CA GLN A 22 -7.05 -14.13 -0.13
C GLN A 22 -5.79 -13.26 -0.13
N PHE A 23 -4.92 -13.42 0.90
CA PHE A 23 -3.72 -12.61 1.09
C PHE A 23 -2.47 -13.50 1.28
N PRO A 24 -2.05 -14.27 0.25
CA PRO A 24 -0.90 -15.18 0.37
C PRO A 24 0.41 -14.46 0.69
N ILE A 25 0.49 -13.16 0.44
CA ILE A 25 1.64 -12.31 0.77
C ILE A 25 1.86 -12.20 2.28
N VAL A 26 0.81 -12.34 3.11
CA VAL A 26 0.94 -12.27 4.57
C VAL A 26 1.87 -13.35 5.10
N GLU A 27 1.75 -14.58 4.61
CA GLU A 27 2.65 -15.67 5.02
C GLU A 27 4.10 -15.38 4.63
N GLN A 28 4.32 -14.89 3.41
CA GLN A 28 5.65 -14.52 2.93
C GLN A 28 6.26 -13.36 3.73
N LEU A 29 5.43 -12.38 4.16
CA LEU A 29 5.88 -11.31 5.07
C LEU A 29 6.32 -11.86 6.42
N LEU A 30 5.58 -12.83 6.97
CA LEU A 30 5.93 -13.48 8.23
C LEU A 30 7.24 -14.28 8.11
N ASP A 31 7.43 -15.00 6.99
CA ASP A 31 8.68 -15.70 6.68
C ASP A 31 9.87 -14.73 6.62
N ARG A 32 9.68 -13.62 5.91
CA ARG A 32 10.71 -12.58 5.76
C ARG A 32 11.09 -11.96 7.11
N LEU A 33 10.14 -11.86 8.04
CA LEU A 33 10.36 -11.38 9.41
C LEU A 33 10.91 -12.46 10.36
N GLY A 34 11.18 -13.68 9.87
CA GLY A 34 11.71 -14.79 10.67
C GLY A 34 10.67 -15.47 11.57
N ILE A 35 9.38 -15.27 11.30
CA ILE A 35 8.29 -15.94 12.01
C ILE A 35 7.92 -17.21 11.24
N SER A 36 8.56 -18.32 11.60
CA SER A 36 8.34 -19.64 10.96
C SER A 36 6.91 -20.18 11.17
N ALA A 37 6.48 -21.08 10.29
CA ALA A 37 5.10 -21.58 10.27
C ALA A 37 4.65 -22.18 11.62
N HIS A 38 5.51 -22.93 12.33
CA HIS A 38 5.18 -23.53 13.62
C HIS A 38 4.96 -22.50 14.75
N ARG A 39 5.38 -21.25 14.54
CA ARG A 39 5.15 -20.12 15.46
C ARG A 39 3.89 -19.33 15.14
N ARG A 40 3.13 -19.70 14.12
CA ARG A 40 1.90 -19.01 13.69
C ARG A 40 0.68 -19.74 14.21
N ILE A 41 -0.29 -18.99 14.71
CA ILE A 41 -1.62 -19.47 15.04
C ILE A 41 -2.57 -18.67 14.18
N ASP A 42 -3.25 -19.33 13.23
CA ASP A 42 -4.31 -18.66 12.45
C ASP A 42 -5.52 -18.42 13.34
N TYR A 43 -5.89 -17.16 13.60
CA TYR A 43 -7.03 -16.85 14.43
C TYR A 43 -8.34 -17.39 13.85
N ARG A 44 -8.42 -17.63 12.54
CA ARG A 44 -9.59 -18.24 11.88
C ARG A 44 -9.76 -19.71 12.21
N SER A 45 -8.76 -20.34 12.81
CA SER A 45 -8.91 -21.68 13.39
C SER A 45 -9.82 -21.69 14.62
N ILE A 46 -10.07 -20.52 15.22
CA ILE A 46 -11.05 -20.31 16.28
C ILE A 46 -12.44 -20.28 15.63
N LYS A 47 -13.16 -21.40 15.71
CA LYS A 47 -14.40 -21.60 14.93
C LYS A 47 -15.67 -21.15 15.68
N SER A 48 -15.58 -20.91 16.96
CA SER A 48 -16.73 -20.64 17.83
C SER A 48 -16.38 -19.53 18.82
N ALA A 49 -17.38 -18.76 19.24
CA ALA A 49 -17.23 -17.81 20.33
C ALA A 49 -16.86 -18.48 21.69
N TYR A 50 -16.97 -19.79 21.76
CA TYR A 50 -16.59 -20.59 22.95
C TYR A 50 -15.16 -21.13 22.86
N ASP A 51 -14.53 -21.05 21.67
CA ASP A 51 -13.13 -21.43 21.53
C ASP A 51 -12.25 -20.33 22.11
N ALA A 52 -11.26 -20.71 22.88
CA ALA A 52 -10.31 -19.77 23.48
C ALA A 52 -8.87 -20.21 23.28
N ILE A 53 -7.98 -19.26 23.15
CA ILE A 53 -6.54 -19.50 23.19
C ILE A 53 -6.04 -19.06 24.56
N ALA A 54 -5.60 -20.01 25.37
CA ALA A 54 -4.97 -19.75 26.66
C ALA A 54 -3.46 -19.52 26.45
N ALA A 55 -2.90 -18.53 27.12
CA ALA A 55 -1.48 -18.23 27.11
C ALA A 55 -1.00 -17.97 28.54
N GLN A 56 0.17 -18.53 28.91
CA GLN A 56 0.83 -18.18 30.18
C GLN A 56 1.33 -16.73 30.19
N ARG A 57 1.73 -16.24 29.02
CA ARG A 57 2.18 -14.86 28.80
C ARG A 57 1.57 -14.33 27.51
N LEU A 58 0.80 -13.26 27.62
CA LEU A 58 0.25 -12.54 26.47
C LEU A 58 1.02 -11.25 26.27
N VAL A 59 1.52 -11.03 25.03
CA VAL A 59 2.18 -9.80 24.63
C VAL A 59 1.35 -9.15 23.54
N LEU A 60 0.92 -7.94 23.77
CA LEU A 60 0.15 -7.14 22.82
C LEU A 60 0.60 -5.68 22.85
N SER A 61 0.39 -4.98 21.74
CA SER A 61 0.65 -3.56 21.65
C SER A 61 -0.57 -2.79 22.15
N CYS A 62 -0.45 -2.12 23.29
CA CYS A 62 -1.56 -1.40 23.92
C CYS A 62 -1.87 -0.04 23.28
N HIS A 63 -0.84 0.63 22.76
CA HIS A 63 -0.95 1.94 22.12
C HIS A 63 -0.23 1.90 20.79
N THR A 64 -0.97 1.55 19.76
CA THR A 64 -0.44 1.58 18.40
C THR A 64 -0.75 2.94 17.82
N PRO A 65 0.23 3.85 17.62
CA PRO A 65 -0.01 4.98 16.75
C PRO A 65 -0.37 4.40 15.38
N PRO A 66 -1.50 4.78 14.79
CA PRO A 66 -1.95 4.21 13.52
C PRO A 66 -0.90 4.38 12.43
N LEU A 67 -0.15 5.48 12.49
CA LEU A 67 0.90 5.83 11.52
C LEU A 67 2.05 6.52 12.25
N HIS A 68 3.26 5.99 12.12
CA HIS A 68 4.44 6.58 12.72
C HIS A 68 5.68 6.40 11.81
N PRO A 69 6.46 7.46 11.52
CA PRO A 69 7.59 7.40 10.60
C PRO A 69 8.59 6.29 10.93
N TYR A 70 8.96 6.17 12.20
CA TYR A 70 9.90 5.16 12.68
C TYR A 70 9.43 3.73 12.37
N LEU A 71 8.13 3.43 12.55
CA LEU A 71 7.59 2.09 12.29
C LEU A 71 7.70 1.72 10.81
N PHE A 72 7.43 2.67 9.90
CA PHE A 72 7.59 2.45 8.47
C PHE A 72 9.05 2.28 8.07
N GLN A 73 9.95 3.15 8.55
CA GLN A 73 11.38 3.03 8.30
C GLN A 73 11.93 1.69 8.81
N ARG A 74 11.50 1.28 10.01
CA ARG A 74 11.92 0.00 10.58
C ARG A 74 11.37 -1.19 9.80
N ALA A 75 10.11 -1.13 9.34
CA ALA A 75 9.53 -2.14 8.46
C ALA A 75 10.33 -2.27 7.15
N GLN A 76 10.65 -1.16 6.50
CA GLN A 76 11.47 -1.14 5.29
C GLN A 76 12.85 -1.77 5.51
N TYR A 77 13.49 -1.45 6.62
CA TYR A 77 14.78 -2.05 7.00
C TYR A 77 14.67 -3.56 7.23
N LEU A 78 13.69 -4.03 8.00
CA LEU A 78 13.48 -5.45 8.28
C LEU A 78 13.13 -6.24 7.02
N LEU A 79 12.41 -5.63 6.09
CA LEU A 79 12.08 -6.20 4.79
C LEU A 79 13.26 -6.12 3.80
N ARG A 80 14.37 -5.46 4.17
CA ARG A 80 15.59 -5.33 3.37
C ARG A 80 15.32 -4.71 2.00
N LEU A 81 14.54 -3.62 1.98
CA LEU A 81 14.23 -2.96 0.72
C LEU A 81 15.48 -2.38 0.06
N PRO A 82 15.67 -2.53 -1.27
CA PRO A 82 16.89 -2.13 -1.97
C PRO A 82 17.27 -0.66 -1.75
N HIS A 83 16.31 0.26 -1.81
CA HIS A 83 16.55 1.69 -1.60
C HIS A 83 16.95 2.06 -0.17
N VAL A 84 16.69 1.16 0.82
CA VAL A 84 17.12 1.33 2.21
C VAL A 84 18.49 0.71 2.45
N MET A 85 18.74 -0.47 1.84
CA MET A 85 19.99 -1.22 2.04
C MET A 85 21.15 -0.66 1.23
N GLU A 86 20.88 -0.19 0.01
CA GLU A 86 21.88 0.32 -0.94
C GLU A 86 21.45 1.66 -1.59
N PRO A 87 21.19 2.71 -0.80
CA PRO A 87 20.58 3.95 -1.29
C PRO A 87 21.41 4.64 -2.38
N GLN A 88 22.72 4.45 -2.39
CA GLN A 88 23.62 5.07 -3.37
C GLN A 88 23.56 4.42 -4.74
N LYS A 89 23.23 3.12 -4.80
CA LYS A 89 23.10 2.37 -6.06
C LYS A 89 21.68 2.41 -6.62
N TYR A 90 20.71 2.72 -5.76
CA TYR A 90 19.31 2.60 -6.11
C TYR A 90 18.79 3.86 -6.81
N ARG A 91 18.13 3.68 -7.96
CA ARG A 91 17.54 4.78 -8.75
C ARG A 91 16.08 4.44 -9.07
N PRO A 92 15.12 5.05 -8.36
CA PRO A 92 13.71 4.90 -8.70
C PRO A 92 13.44 5.43 -10.12
N ASN A 93 12.68 4.69 -10.90
CA ASN A 93 12.41 5.02 -12.30
C ASN A 93 11.02 4.59 -12.79
N THR A 94 10.13 4.16 -11.89
CA THR A 94 8.87 3.53 -12.30
C THR A 94 7.67 4.36 -11.88
N ILE A 95 6.77 4.65 -12.82
CA ILE A 95 5.43 5.19 -12.56
C ILE A 95 4.47 4.02 -12.44
N ILE A 96 3.84 3.88 -11.28
CA ILE A 96 2.90 2.80 -10.98
C ILE A 96 1.47 3.36 -11.00
N TYR A 97 0.64 2.84 -11.89
CA TYR A 97 -0.79 3.14 -11.92
C TYR A 97 -1.60 2.03 -11.23
N LEU A 98 -2.32 2.36 -10.17
CA LEU A 98 -3.14 1.43 -9.40
C LEU A 98 -4.50 1.26 -10.08
N SER A 99 -4.68 0.20 -10.87
CA SER A 99 -5.94 -0.04 -11.59
C SER A 99 -6.91 -0.89 -10.78
N ARG A 100 -8.20 -0.54 -10.87
CA ARG A 100 -9.31 -1.33 -10.31
C ARG A 100 -10.11 -2.07 -11.39
N ARG A 101 -9.65 -2.08 -12.64
CA ARG A 101 -10.36 -2.70 -13.79
C ARG A 101 -10.59 -4.20 -13.61
N LYS A 102 -9.65 -4.93 -13.01
CA LYS A 102 -9.80 -6.38 -12.71
C LYS A 102 -10.66 -6.66 -11.46
N GLY A 103 -11.33 -5.64 -10.94
CA GLY A 103 -12.14 -5.72 -9.73
C GLY A 103 -11.42 -5.24 -8.48
N SER A 104 -12.17 -5.12 -7.39
CA SER A 104 -11.64 -4.82 -6.06
C SER A 104 -12.53 -5.48 -5.01
N LEU A 105 -11.96 -5.81 -3.84
CA LEU A 105 -12.70 -6.44 -2.74
C LEU A 105 -13.89 -5.59 -2.27
N SER A 106 -13.76 -4.25 -2.32
CA SER A 106 -14.81 -3.31 -1.90
C SER A 106 -15.75 -2.86 -3.01
N GLY A 107 -15.55 -3.31 -4.28
CA GLY A 107 -16.31 -2.81 -5.43
C GLY A 107 -16.05 -1.33 -5.75
N GLY A 108 -16.64 -0.83 -6.85
CA GLY A 108 -16.66 0.59 -7.22
C GLY A 108 -15.30 1.27 -7.45
N ARG A 109 -15.36 2.58 -7.67
CA ARG A 109 -14.20 3.47 -7.89
C ARG A 109 -13.31 3.08 -9.09
N ARG A 110 -13.92 2.51 -10.14
CA ARG A 110 -13.24 2.34 -11.43
C ARG A 110 -13.09 3.69 -12.09
N VAL A 111 -12.01 3.88 -12.80
CA VAL A 111 -11.79 5.09 -13.61
C VAL A 111 -12.42 4.85 -14.99
N ILE A 112 -13.51 5.58 -15.32
CA ILE A 112 -14.27 5.38 -16.56
C ILE A 112 -13.41 5.69 -17.79
N ASN A 113 -12.63 6.78 -17.74
CA ASN A 113 -11.71 7.18 -18.80
C ASN A 113 -10.29 6.60 -18.62
N GLU A 114 -10.18 5.41 -17.98
CA GLU A 114 -8.91 4.77 -17.64
C GLU A 114 -8.02 4.53 -18.88
N GLY A 115 -8.59 4.08 -19.99
CA GLY A 115 -7.81 3.81 -21.20
C GLY A 115 -7.11 5.05 -21.76
N GLU A 116 -7.80 6.20 -21.73
CA GLU A 116 -7.23 7.48 -22.14
C GLU A 116 -6.17 7.96 -21.14
N LEU A 117 -6.46 7.86 -19.84
CA LEU A 117 -5.51 8.18 -18.78
C LEU A 117 -4.22 7.36 -18.91
N GLU A 118 -4.33 6.04 -19.06
CA GLU A 118 -3.17 5.15 -19.23
C GLU A 118 -2.33 5.54 -20.45
N LYS A 119 -2.97 5.86 -21.57
CA LYS A 119 -2.28 6.30 -22.79
C LYS A 119 -1.43 7.55 -22.53
N HIS A 120 -1.98 8.51 -21.80
CA HIS A 120 -1.27 9.75 -21.43
C HIS A 120 -0.15 9.50 -20.42
N LEU A 121 -0.37 8.67 -19.39
CA LEU A 121 0.66 8.32 -18.41
C LEU A 121 1.83 7.56 -19.06
N ARG A 122 1.55 6.60 -19.97
CA ARG A 122 2.60 5.90 -20.74
C ARG A 122 3.43 6.84 -21.59
N ARG A 123 2.76 7.79 -22.28
CA ARG A 123 3.46 8.80 -23.06
C ARG A 123 4.32 9.69 -22.17
N PHE A 124 3.78 10.14 -21.04
CA PHE A 124 4.53 10.94 -20.07
C PHE A 124 5.76 10.17 -19.57
N ALA A 125 5.59 8.91 -19.18
CA ALA A 125 6.69 8.06 -18.73
C ALA A 125 7.78 7.93 -19.79
N GLY A 126 7.42 7.56 -21.03
CA GLY A 126 8.37 7.42 -22.12
C GLY A 126 9.13 8.70 -22.45
N ASN A 127 8.45 9.86 -22.47
CA ASN A 127 9.07 11.16 -22.75
C ASN A 127 10.06 11.61 -21.66
N ASN A 128 9.94 11.09 -20.43
CA ASN A 128 10.78 11.44 -19.29
C ASN A 128 11.73 10.30 -18.85
N GLY A 129 11.84 9.23 -19.65
CA GLY A 129 12.75 8.11 -19.36
C GLY A 129 12.32 7.22 -18.19
N TYR A 130 11.02 7.21 -17.83
CA TYR A 130 10.47 6.36 -16.80
C TYR A 130 9.87 5.08 -17.39
N GLU A 131 9.89 4.02 -16.61
CA GLU A 131 9.07 2.85 -16.82
C GLU A 131 7.62 3.13 -16.39
N TYR A 132 6.68 2.46 -17.03
CA TYR A 132 5.27 2.53 -16.65
C TYR A 132 4.71 1.14 -16.38
N VAL A 133 4.07 0.97 -15.24
CA VAL A 133 3.44 -0.29 -14.84
C VAL A 133 1.99 -0.03 -14.42
N THR A 134 1.05 -0.80 -15.00
CA THR A 134 -0.31 -0.90 -14.47
C THR A 134 -0.35 -2.00 -13.42
N PHE A 135 -0.58 -1.63 -12.17
CA PHE A 135 -0.64 -2.54 -11.05
C PHE A 135 -2.06 -3.06 -10.83
N PHE A 136 -2.20 -4.38 -10.80
CA PHE A 136 -3.40 -5.08 -10.34
C PHE A 136 -3.02 -5.95 -9.15
N HIS A 137 -3.70 -5.78 -8.02
CA HIS A 137 -3.38 -6.52 -6.78
C HIS A 137 -3.46 -8.04 -6.96
N THR A 138 -4.26 -8.54 -7.90
CA THR A 138 -4.42 -9.97 -8.20
C THR A 138 -3.23 -10.59 -8.93
N ASP A 139 -2.39 -9.77 -9.57
CA ASP A 139 -1.28 -10.25 -10.40
C ASP A 139 0.00 -10.48 -9.56
N TYR A 140 0.09 -9.86 -8.38
CA TYR A 140 1.25 -9.93 -7.50
C TYR A 140 1.00 -10.91 -6.35
N LYS A 141 1.42 -12.16 -6.53
CA LYS A 141 1.29 -13.25 -5.54
C LYS A 141 2.58 -13.50 -4.77
N LYS A 142 3.71 -13.01 -5.27
CA LYS A 142 5.01 -13.10 -4.62
C LYS A 142 5.35 -11.77 -3.95
N LEU A 143 5.78 -11.84 -2.70
CA LEU A 143 6.20 -10.66 -1.95
C LEU A 143 7.38 -9.95 -2.62
N ASP A 144 8.37 -10.70 -3.10
CA ASP A 144 9.57 -10.11 -3.70
C ASP A 144 9.24 -9.26 -4.94
N ASP A 145 8.34 -9.75 -5.81
CA ASP A 145 7.90 -9.00 -7.00
C ASP A 145 7.19 -7.69 -6.61
N LEU A 146 6.41 -7.73 -5.51
CA LEU A 146 5.72 -6.55 -4.99
C LEU A 146 6.72 -5.54 -4.39
N LEU A 147 7.65 -6.02 -3.57
CA LEU A 147 8.69 -5.18 -2.95
C LEU A 147 9.59 -4.55 -4.01
N GLU A 148 10.00 -5.32 -5.03
CA GLU A 148 10.82 -4.81 -6.13
C GLU A 148 10.08 -3.71 -6.90
N LEU A 149 8.83 -3.96 -7.31
CA LEU A 149 8.04 -2.98 -8.04
C LEU A 149 7.93 -1.66 -7.28
N PHE A 150 7.43 -1.71 -6.04
CA PHE A 150 7.17 -0.48 -5.29
C PHE A 150 8.45 0.22 -4.82
N SER A 151 9.54 -0.52 -4.58
CA SER A 151 10.84 0.09 -4.31
C SER A 151 11.30 1.00 -5.44
N ARG A 152 10.97 0.69 -6.70
CA ARG A 152 11.37 1.47 -7.88
C ARG A 152 10.45 2.66 -8.19
N ALA A 153 9.41 2.89 -7.37
CA ALA A 153 8.42 3.92 -7.66
C ALA A 153 8.99 5.34 -7.56
N VAL A 154 8.85 6.13 -8.63
CA VAL A 154 8.97 7.60 -8.61
C VAL A 154 7.59 8.24 -8.43
N ALA A 155 6.54 7.56 -8.89
CA ALA A 155 5.16 7.99 -8.69
C ALA A 155 4.22 6.79 -8.53
N ILE A 156 3.20 6.95 -7.68
CA ILE A 156 2.10 6.02 -7.48
C ILE A 156 0.81 6.80 -7.71
N VAL A 157 0.03 6.40 -8.72
CA VAL A 157 -1.13 7.13 -9.19
C VAL A 157 -2.34 6.21 -9.23
N GLY A 158 -3.51 6.64 -8.78
CA GLY A 158 -4.71 5.81 -8.93
C GLY A 158 -5.91 6.22 -8.10
N PRO A 159 -7.03 5.51 -8.20
CA PRO A 159 -8.23 5.76 -7.43
C PRO A 159 -8.03 5.36 -5.97
N HIS A 160 -8.65 6.14 -5.07
CA HIS A 160 -8.67 5.87 -3.64
C HIS A 160 -8.89 4.40 -3.30
N GLY A 161 -8.06 3.85 -2.41
CA GLY A 161 -8.23 2.46 -1.94
C GLY A 161 -7.02 1.84 -1.29
N GLY A 162 -7.22 0.61 -0.76
CA GLY A 162 -6.22 -0.14 0.00
C GLY A 162 -4.89 -0.41 -0.75
N ALA A 163 -4.88 -0.38 -2.08
CA ALA A 163 -3.65 -0.56 -2.86
C ALA A 163 -2.59 0.52 -2.56
N PHE A 164 -3.00 1.72 -2.11
CA PHE A 164 -2.06 2.75 -1.68
C PHE A 164 -1.23 2.36 -0.45
N THR A 165 -1.66 1.40 0.36
CA THR A 165 -0.85 0.89 1.47
C THR A 165 0.54 0.43 1.01
N ASN A 166 0.66 -0.03 -0.23
CA ASN A 166 1.94 -0.46 -0.81
C ASN A 166 2.96 0.70 -0.96
N MET A 167 2.54 1.97 -0.84
CA MET A 167 3.51 3.08 -0.78
C MET A 167 4.49 2.93 0.38
N MET A 168 4.17 2.09 1.38
CA MET A 168 5.10 1.76 2.46
C MET A 168 6.41 1.13 1.96
N PHE A 169 6.42 0.57 0.76
CA PHE A 169 7.60 -0.03 0.14
C PHE A 169 8.33 0.93 -0.81
N ALA A 170 7.78 2.11 -1.04
CA ALA A 170 8.34 3.10 -1.94
C ALA A 170 9.43 3.97 -1.26
N PRO A 171 10.38 4.52 -2.03
CA PRO A 171 11.39 5.45 -1.52
C PRO A 171 10.76 6.74 -1.01
N LYS A 172 11.36 7.35 0.00
CA LYS A 172 10.97 8.70 0.45
C LYS A 172 11.00 9.68 -0.74
N GLY A 173 10.00 10.58 -0.80
CA GLY A 173 9.88 11.55 -1.88
C GLY A 173 9.10 11.07 -3.10
N THR A 174 8.65 9.79 -3.13
CA THR A 174 7.76 9.30 -4.19
C THR A 174 6.53 10.20 -4.30
N LEU A 175 6.15 10.55 -5.55
CA LEU A 175 4.93 11.30 -5.84
C LEU A 175 3.71 10.38 -5.71
N VAL A 176 2.75 10.74 -4.87
CA VAL A 176 1.49 10.01 -4.68
C VAL A 176 0.34 10.85 -5.20
N VAL A 177 -0.38 10.35 -6.20
CA VAL A 177 -1.53 11.04 -6.80
C VAL A 177 -2.78 10.18 -6.60
N GLU A 178 -3.64 10.61 -5.70
CA GLU A 178 -4.85 9.88 -5.34
C GLU A 178 -6.09 10.51 -5.98
N PHE A 179 -6.88 9.71 -6.68
CA PHE A 179 -8.15 10.16 -7.24
C PHE A 179 -9.26 9.97 -6.21
N ILE A 180 -9.79 11.06 -5.69
CA ILE A 180 -10.82 11.07 -4.66
C ILE A 180 -12.18 11.36 -5.31
N PRO A 181 -13.18 10.49 -5.15
CA PRO A 181 -14.53 10.78 -5.63
C PRO A 181 -15.09 12.03 -5.00
N ASN A 182 -15.57 12.97 -5.82
CA ASN A 182 -16.26 14.17 -5.34
C ASN A 182 -17.73 13.85 -5.03
N GLY A 183 -18.02 13.43 -3.81
CA GLY A 183 -19.37 13.06 -3.39
C GLY A 183 -19.56 13.04 -1.89
N ALA A 184 -20.81 12.96 -1.44
CA ALA A 184 -21.20 13.05 -0.02
C ALA A 184 -20.54 12.00 0.90
N ILE A 185 -20.09 10.87 0.36
CA ILE A 185 -19.38 9.82 1.10
C ILE A 185 -18.06 10.33 1.68
N PHE A 186 -17.43 11.31 1.01
CA PHE A 186 -16.14 11.89 1.42
C PHE A 186 -16.27 13.19 2.21
N THR A 187 -17.49 13.68 2.44
CA THR A 187 -17.75 14.94 3.17
C THR A 187 -18.38 14.74 4.55
N GLY A 188 -18.75 13.49 4.91
CA GLY A 188 -19.39 13.17 6.18
C GLY A 188 -18.43 12.77 7.31
N PRO A 189 -18.94 12.29 8.46
CA PRO A 189 -18.13 11.81 9.59
C PRO A 189 -17.14 10.69 9.24
N THR A 190 -17.42 9.92 8.18
CA THR A 190 -16.56 8.86 7.64
C THR A 190 -15.34 9.37 6.89
N PHE A 191 -15.22 10.69 6.65
CA PHE A 191 -14.07 11.28 5.96
C PHE A 191 -12.73 10.93 6.63
N LYS A 192 -12.71 10.79 7.96
CA LYS A 192 -11.50 10.42 8.71
C LYS A 192 -10.92 9.05 8.27
N GLU A 193 -11.78 8.11 7.89
CA GLU A 193 -11.36 6.78 7.46
C GLU A 193 -10.70 6.81 6.07
N HIS A 194 -11.02 7.82 5.26
CA HIS A 194 -10.49 7.97 3.91
C HIS A 194 -9.18 8.78 3.84
N LEU A 195 -8.72 9.33 4.96
CA LEU A 195 -7.45 10.07 5.04
C LEU A 195 -6.22 9.17 5.15
N ALA A 196 -6.39 7.85 5.27
CA ALA A 196 -5.27 6.93 5.51
C ALA A 196 -4.14 7.04 4.46
N PRO A 197 -4.38 7.11 3.13
CA PRO A 197 -3.31 7.29 2.17
C PRO A 197 -2.57 8.63 2.32
N TYR A 198 -3.30 9.72 2.57
CA TYR A 198 -2.71 11.03 2.84
C TYR A 198 -1.81 10.99 4.08
N GLN A 199 -2.33 10.49 5.20
CA GLN A 199 -1.60 10.41 6.46
C GLN A 199 -0.34 9.53 6.31
N GLN A 200 -0.48 8.38 5.65
CA GLN A 200 0.65 7.50 5.38
C GLN A 200 1.71 8.19 4.52
N ALA A 201 1.30 8.86 3.44
CA ALA A 201 2.20 9.59 2.57
C ALA A 201 2.98 10.66 3.34
N MET A 202 2.29 11.43 4.20
CA MET A 202 2.90 12.49 5.00
C MET A 202 3.93 11.95 5.98
N VAL A 203 3.61 10.89 6.74
CA VAL A 203 4.57 10.33 7.72
C VAL A 203 5.76 9.64 7.06
N MET A 204 5.61 9.19 5.81
CA MET A 204 6.70 8.59 5.03
C MET A 204 7.53 9.60 4.25
N GLY A 205 7.09 10.88 4.22
CA GLY A 205 7.77 11.94 3.49
C GLY A 205 7.60 11.83 1.98
N HIS A 206 6.45 11.31 1.53
CA HIS A 206 6.05 11.33 0.12
C HIS A 206 5.43 12.68 -0.26
N LYS A 207 5.44 13.02 -1.55
CA LYS A 207 4.74 14.17 -2.09
C LYS A 207 3.31 13.75 -2.44
N TYR A 208 2.32 14.21 -1.70
CA TYR A 208 0.93 13.79 -1.89
C TYR A 208 0.08 14.87 -2.57
N TYR A 209 -0.71 14.43 -3.57
CA TYR A 209 -1.69 15.24 -4.27
C TYR A 209 -3.02 14.49 -4.40
N ALA A 210 -4.11 15.16 -4.08
CA ALA A 210 -5.47 14.67 -4.30
C ALA A 210 -6.05 15.29 -5.57
N VAL A 211 -6.58 14.45 -6.46
CA VAL A 211 -7.35 14.88 -7.64
C VAL A 211 -8.81 14.59 -7.38
N MET A 212 -9.61 15.65 -7.24
CA MET A 212 -11.05 15.51 -7.05
C MET A 212 -11.70 15.06 -8.35
N SER A 213 -12.28 13.85 -8.34
CA SER A 213 -12.79 13.19 -9.53
C SER A 213 -14.32 13.20 -9.56
N GLN A 214 -14.89 13.42 -10.74
CA GLN A 214 -16.34 13.41 -10.89
C GLN A 214 -16.89 12.03 -10.59
N PHE A 215 -17.89 12.01 -9.71
CA PHE A 215 -18.57 10.80 -9.30
C PHE A 215 -19.63 10.42 -10.32
N SER A 216 -19.70 9.15 -10.71
CA SER A 216 -20.72 8.58 -11.57
C SER A 216 -21.57 7.56 -10.82
N ARG A 217 -22.55 6.99 -11.51
CA ARG A 217 -23.34 5.88 -10.97
C ARG A 217 -22.43 4.70 -10.61
N ARG A 218 -22.70 4.01 -9.50
CA ARG A 218 -21.96 2.83 -9.00
C ARG A 218 -20.56 3.11 -8.44
N ASP A 219 -20.32 4.29 -7.88
CA ASP A 219 -19.05 4.67 -7.29
C ASP A 219 -17.85 4.74 -8.27
N ASP A 220 -18.11 4.69 -9.58
CA ASP A 220 -17.07 4.88 -10.58
C ASP A 220 -16.79 6.38 -10.77
N ILE A 221 -15.61 6.72 -11.24
CA ILE A 221 -15.12 8.10 -11.33
C ILE A 221 -14.59 8.45 -12.72
N THR A 222 -14.72 9.71 -13.09
CA THR A 222 -14.05 10.30 -14.25
C THR A 222 -12.98 11.26 -13.77
N VAL A 223 -11.74 11.08 -14.25
CA VAL A 223 -10.56 11.81 -13.81
C VAL A 223 -10.20 12.92 -14.80
N ASN A 224 -9.83 14.09 -14.29
CA ASN A 224 -9.27 15.17 -15.09
C ASN A 224 -7.81 14.84 -15.46
N ILE A 225 -7.59 14.31 -16.66
CA ILE A 225 -6.28 13.84 -17.14
C ILE A 225 -5.26 15.00 -17.19
N ARG A 226 -5.70 16.21 -17.57
CA ARG A 226 -4.82 17.38 -17.64
C ARG A 226 -4.25 17.70 -16.26
N GLU A 227 -5.08 17.75 -15.24
CA GLU A 227 -4.68 17.99 -13.85
C GLU A 227 -3.69 16.92 -13.36
N VAL A 228 -3.95 15.63 -13.67
CA VAL A 228 -3.03 14.55 -13.34
C VAL A 228 -1.66 14.78 -13.97
N LEU A 229 -1.59 15.14 -15.26
CA LEU A 229 -0.32 15.38 -15.95
C LEU A 229 0.44 16.62 -15.43
N GLU A 230 -0.30 17.67 -15.05
CA GLU A 230 0.27 18.84 -14.40
C GLU A 230 0.90 18.48 -13.03
N ILE A 231 0.26 17.60 -12.27
CA ILE A 231 0.84 17.08 -11.02
C ILE A 231 2.05 16.17 -11.30
N MET A 232 1.96 15.29 -12.31
CA MET A 232 3.06 14.41 -12.69
C MET A 232 4.34 15.16 -13.05
N SER A 233 4.24 16.36 -13.63
CA SER A 233 5.42 17.20 -13.93
C SER A 233 6.22 17.61 -12.67
N LYS A 234 5.66 17.45 -11.47
CA LYS A 234 6.30 17.76 -10.19
C LYS A 234 7.14 16.60 -9.61
N ILE A 235 7.36 15.52 -10.37
CA ILE A 235 8.19 14.40 -9.91
C ILE A 235 9.56 14.88 -9.45
N HIS A 236 10.16 15.83 -10.17
CA HIS A 236 11.51 16.36 -9.90
C HIS A 236 11.54 17.64 -9.05
N ALA A 237 10.37 18.21 -8.71
CA ALA A 237 10.29 19.48 -7.97
C ALA A 237 10.60 19.29 -6.45
#